data_64f5d8daf4485254bfe5c4abe1f9c617
#
_entry.id   64f5d8daf4485254bfe5c4abe1f9c617
#
_cell.length_a   1.000
_cell.length_b   1.000
_cell.length_c   1.000
_cell.angle_alpha   90.00
_cell.angle_beta   90.00
_cell.angle_gamma   90.00
#
_symmetry.space_group_name_H-M   'P 1'
#
loop_
_entity.id
_entity.type
_entity.pdbx_description
1 polymer ?
#
loop_
_entity_poly.entity_id
_entity_poly.type
_entity_poly.pdbx_seq_one_letter_code
_entity_poly.pdbx_strand_id
1 'polypeptide(L)'
;MAKWQTLLIKEIRHLFRDTKTIIQTVVVPTFLTPLLIGGIVWYISSIAIEESKKDYDVAIYDVNNTQLITKFDEAERLNINKYESIQDVIDSVTNDDSEIGIVIDDLFQQNLNDNISSSVTIYSKNIDTFSQAKSLAEDIIDSYENDERSERLSSLNLDEEFINPIDIIEEDLTTEKEAAGSFFGGILAFFFVMYVITGSM
;
A
#
# COMPACT_ATOMS: atom_id res chain seq x y z
N MET A 1 23.24 -19.84 -54.94
CA MET A 1 22.77 -19.68 -53.54
C MET A 1 23.45 -20.69 -52.65
N ALA A 2 23.95 -20.26 -51.49
CA ALA A 2 24.60 -21.16 -50.58
C ALA A 2 23.59 -22.17 -50.02
N LYS A 3 23.96 -23.42 -49.86
CA LYS A 3 23.08 -24.52 -49.39
C LYS A 3 22.35 -24.19 -48.10
N TRP A 4 22.98 -23.40 -47.19
CA TRP A 4 22.37 -22.98 -45.94
C TRP A 4 21.18 -22.00 -46.10
N GLN A 5 21.22 -21.12 -47.12
CA GLN A 5 20.13 -20.20 -47.41
C GLN A 5 18.86 -20.94 -47.85
N THR A 6 19.01 -21.99 -48.64
CA THR A 6 17.90 -22.84 -49.09
C THR A 6 17.31 -23.63 -47.96
N LEU A 7 18.16 -24.09 -46.99
CA LEU A 7 17.72 -24.78 -45.81
C LEU A 7 16.93 -23.81 -44.89
N LEU A 8 17.47 -22.62 -44.63
CA LEU A 8 16.84 -21.60 -43.80
C LEU A 8 15.46 -21.19 -44.34
N ILE A 9 15.35 -20.95 -45.65
CA ILE A 9 14.07 -20.59 -46.30
C ILE A 9 13.06 -21.74 -46.18
N LYS A 10 13.51 -22.98 -46.28
CA LYS A 10 12.66 -24.15 -46.10
C LYS A 10 12.13 -24.27 -44.68
N GLU A 11 12.99 -24.10 -43.66
CA GLU A 11 12.61 -24.14 -42.28
C GLU A 11 11.67 -23.00 -41.88
N ILE A 12 11.96 -21.78 -42.32
CA ILE A 12 11.06 -20.61 -42.15
C ILE A 12 9.70 -20.89 -42.74
N ARG A 13 9.64 -21.41 -44.01
CA ARG A 13 8.36 -21.73 -44.62
C ARG A 13 7.61 -22.86 -43.92
N HIS A 14 8.33 -23.81 -43.33
CA HIS A 14 7.71 -24.88 -42.54
C HIS A 14 7.12 -24.33 -41.21
N LEU A 15 7.84 -23.45 -40.52
CA LEU A 15 7.35 -22.73 -39.35
C LEU A 15 6.09 -21.94 -39.65
N PHE A 16 6.08 -21.15 -40.73
CA PHE A 16 4.89 -20.35 -41.13
C PHE A 16 3.69 -21.20 -41.55
N ARG A 17 3.88 -22.48 -41.86
CA ARG A 17 2.78 -23.39 -42.19
C ARG A 17 2.07 -23.90 -40.93
N ASP A 18 2.74 -23.93 -39.79
CA ASP A 18 2.14 -24.30 -38.49
C ASP A 18 1.64 -23.02 -37.79
N THR A 19 0.49 -22.58 -38.19
CA THR A 19 -0.16 -21.36 -37.68
C THR A 19 -0.39 -21.47 -36.18
N LYS A 20 -0.68 -22.66 -35.62
CA LYS A 20 -0.92 -22.88 -34.22
C LYS A 20 0.34 -22.61 -33.40
N THR A 21 1.48 -23.14 -33.82
CA THR A 21 2.77 -22.93 -33.17
C THR A 21 3.16 -21.45 -33.22
N ILE A 22 2.99 -20.76 -34.36
CA ILE A 22 3.29 -19.32 -34.46
C ILE A 22 2.42 -18.49 -33.51
N ILE A 23 1.12 -18.75 -33.48
CA ILE A 23 0.22 -18.03 -32.59
C ILE A 23 0.65 -18.23 -31.15
N GLN A 24 0.90 -19.45 -30.71
CA GLN A 24 1.28 -19.74 -29.32
C GLN A 24 2.69 -19.25 -28.96
N THR A 25 3.65 -19.35 -29.89
CA THR A 25 5.07 -19.07 -29.58
C THR A 25 5.45 -17.61 -29.81
N VAL A 26 4.79 -16.92 -30.73
CA VAL A 26 5.16 -15.56 -31.12
C VAL A 26 4.05 -14.57 -30.79
N VAL A 27 2.82 -14.83 -31.25
CA VAL A 27 1.73 -13.84 -31.13
C VAL A 27 1.30 -13.69 -29.67
N VAL A 28 1.08 -14.80 -28.95
CA VAL A 28 0.64 -14.76 -27.55
C VAL A 28 1.65 -14.05 -26.64
N PRO A 29 2.94 -14.41 -26.60
CA PRO A 29 3.89 -13.70 -25.74
C PRO A 29 4.09 -12.23 -26.16
N THR A 30 4.10 -11.94 -27.46
CA THR A 30 4.45 -10.61 -27.96
C THR A 30 3.31 -9.60 -27.80
N PHE A 31 2.08 -10.02 -27.94
CA PHE A 31 0.92 -9.10 -27.94
C PHE A 31 0.01 -9.30 -26.74
N LEU A 32 -0.38 -10.53 -26.43
CA LEU A 32 -1.34 -10.80 -25.37
C LEU A 32 -0.75 -10.51 -23.99
N THR A 33 0.52 -10.84 -23.78
CA THR A 33 1.19 -10.63 -22.48
C THR A 33 1.33 -9.14 -22.10
N PRO A 34 1.88 -8.26 -22.97
CA PRO A 34 1.91 -6.84 -22.66
C PRO A 34 0.53 -6.22 -22.51
N LEU A 35 -0.47 -6.69 -23.27
CA LEU A 35 -1.84 -6.22 -23.18
C LEU A 35 -2.47 -6.61 -21.84
N LEU A 36 -2.25 -7.83 -21.36
CA LEU A 36 -2.72 -8.28 -20.03
C LEU A 36 -2.04 -7.50 -18.91
N ILE A 37 -0.71 -7.35 -18.98
CA ILE A 37 0.03 -6.60 -17.95
C ILE A 37 -0.42 -5.14 -17.94
N GLY A 38 -0.50 -4.49 -19.11
CA GLY A 38 -0.98 -3.12 -19.22
C GLY A 38 -2.42 -2.95 -18.71
N GLY A 39 -3.28 -3.92 -18.98
CA GLY A 39 -4.65 -3.96 -18.49
C GLY A 39 -4.71 -4.08 -16.95
N ILE A 40 -3.89 -4.95 -16.36
CA ILE A 40 -3.80 -5.12 -14.92
C ILE A 40 -3.26 -3.85 -14.25
N VAL A 41 -2.17 -3.29 -14.78
CA VAL A 41 -1.60 -2.04 -14.25
C VAL A 41 -2.59 -0.89 -14.35
N TRP A 42 -3.28 -0.75 -15.48
CA TRP A 42 -4.31 0.27 -15.64
C TRP A 42 -5.47 0.08 -14.65
N TYR A 43 -5.93 -1.16 -14.44
CA TYR A 43 -7.00 -1.50 -13.51
C TYR A 43 -6.61 -1.18 -12.06
N ILE A 44 -5.41 -1.60 -11.62
CA ILE A 44 -4.89 -1.31 -10.27
C ILE A 44 -4.74 0.22 -10.08
N SER A 45 -4.20 0.92 -11.08
CA SER A 45 -4.05 2.37 -11.02
C SER A 45 -5.41 3.09 -10.94
N SER A 46 -6.43 2.59 -11.64
CA SER A 46 -7.77 3.18 -11.59
C SER A 46 -8.41 3.03 -10.20
N ILE A 47 -8.27 1.86 -9.57
CA ILE A 47 -8.73 1.63 -8.19
C ILE A 47 -7.99 2.54 -7.22
N ALA A 48 -6.66 2.62 -7.31
CA ALA A 48 -5.86 3.47 -6.41
C ALA A 48 -6.24 4.96 -6.52
N ILE A 49 -6.56 5.45 -7.73
CA ILE A 49 -7.03 6.83 -7.94
C ILE A 49 -8.44 7.04 -7.36
N GLU A 50 -9.31 6.04 -7.45
CA GLU A 50 -10.67 6.11 -6.93
C GLU A 50 -10.65 6.09 -5.39
N GLU A 51 -9.86 5.22 -4.78
CA GLU A 51 -9.63 5.16 -3.34
C GLU A 51 -8.95 6.41 -2.78
N SER A 52 -8.04 7.04 -3.54
CA SER A 52 -7.38 8.27 -3.10
C SER A 52 -8.33 9.47 -2.97
N LYS A 53 -9.53 9.40 -3.52
CA LYS A 53 -10.56 10.45 -3.46
C LYS A 53 -11.71 10.12 -2.51
N LYS A 54 -11.70 8.93 -1.94
CA LYS A 54 -12.76 8.48 -1.03
C LYS A 54 -12.58 9.12 0.33
N ASP A 55 -13.65 9.67 0.87
CA ASP A 55 -13.73 10.08 2.27
C ASP A 55 -14.19 8.87 3.10
N TYR A 56 -13.65 8.75 4.31
CA TYR A 56 -13.91 7.63 5.21
C TYR A 56 -14.63 8.11 6.45
N ASP A 57 -15.74 7.46 6.80
CA ASP A 57 -16.47 7.75 8.02
C ASP A 57 -15.78 7.06 9.21
N VAL A 58 -15.41 7.85 10.21
CA VAL A 58 -14.68 7.42 11.40
C VAL A 58 -15.50 7.74 12.64
N ALA A 59 -15.81 6.71 13.43
CA ALA A 59 -16.46 6.87 14.73
C ALA A 59 -15.41 7.14 15.81
N ILE A 60 -15.54 8.25 16.56
CA ILE A 60 -14.60 8.60 17.63
C ILE A 60 -15.31 8.78 18.95
N TYR A 61 -14.74 8.19 19.99
CA TYR A 61 -15.03 8.46 21.37
C TYR A 61 -13.84 9.16 22.03
N ASP A 62 -14.10 10.41 22.48
CA ASP A 62 -13.17 11.25 23.23
C ASP A 62 -13.95 12.16 24.17
N VAL A 63 -13.99 11.79 25.45
CA VAL A 63 -14.74 12.53 26.49
C VAL A 63 -14.14 13.89 26.77
N ASN A 64 -12.83 14.03 26.65
CA ASN A 64 -12.09 15.18 27.12
C ASN A 64 -11.73 16.18 26.01
N ASN A 65 -12.16 15.92 24.76
CA ASN A 65 -11.77 16.74 23.60
C ASN A 65 -10.24 16.97 23.58
N THR A 66 -9.49 15.90 23.49
CA THR A 66 -8.03 15.94 23.53
C THR A 66 -7.45 16.71 22.33
N GLN A 67 -6.18 17.08 22.41
CA GLN A 67 -5.52 17.72 21.27
C GLN A 67 -5.44 16.77 20.05
N LEU A 68 -5.40 15.47 20.29
CA LEU A 68 -5.40 14.47 19.23
C LEU A 68 -6.67 14.54 18.37
N ILE A 69 -7.87 14.79 18.96
CA ILE A 69 -9.11 14.91 18.17
C ILE A 69 -9.06 16.09 17.21
N THR A 70 -8.35 17.17 17.57
CA THR A 70 -8.19 18.33 16.67
C THR A 70 -7.40 17.97 15.42
N LYS A 71 -6.38 17.11 15.55
CA LYS A 71 -5.62 16.58 14.41
C LYS A 71 -6.50 15.73 13.49
N PHE A 72 -7.41 14.95 14.06
CA PHE A 72 -8.40 14.18 13.28
C PHE A 72 -9.41 15.08 12.58
N ASP A 73 -9.91 16.13 13.26
CA ASP A 73 -10.86 17.10 12.70
C ASP A 73 -10.25 17.92 11.54
N GLU A 74 -8.93 18.11 11.53
CA GLU A 74 -8.18 18.82 10.48
C GLU A 74 -7.78 17.90 9.32
N ALA A 75 -7.90 16.58 9.48
CA ALA A 75 -7.44 15.61 8.48
C ALA A 75 -8.35 15.62 7.25
N GLU A 76 -7.75 15.77 6.08
CA GLU A 76 -8.44 15.56 4.82
C GLU A 76 -8.88 14.09 4.69
N ARG A 77 -10.04 13.84 4.08
CA ARG A 77 -10.57 12.52 3.75
C ARG A 77 -11.09 11.68 4.95
N LEU A 78 -11.15 12.25 6.17
CA LEU A 78 -11.80 11.62 7.31
C LEU A 78 -13.03 12.43 7.72
N ASN A 79 -14.19 11.80 7.70
CA ASN A 79 -15.42 12.34 8.24
C ASN A 79 -15.57 11.87 9.68
N ILE A 80 -15.36 12.75 10.64
CA ILE A 80 -15.35 12.41 12.05
C ILE A 80 -16.75 12.46 12.63
N ASN A 81 -17.23 11.33 13.12
CA ASN A 81 -18.47 11.17 13.84
C ASN A 81 -18.17 10.94 15.34
N LYS A 82 -18.53 11.90 16.19
CA LYS A 82 -18.27 11.83 17.64
C LYS A 82 -19.41 11.12 18.38
N TYR A 83 -19.06 10.18 19.22
CA TYR A 83 -19.98 9.36 19.98
C TYR A 83 -19.77 9.55 21.49
N GLU A 84 -20.85 9.34 22.28
CA GLU A 84 -20.84 9.56 23.72
C GLU A 84 -20.46 8.27 24.50
N SER A 85 -20.42 7.12 23.85
CA SER A 85 -20.02 5.86 24.48
C SER A 85 -19.15 5.00 23.57
N ILE A 86 -18.30 4.20 24.20
CA ILE A 86 -17.46 3.20 23.50
C ILE A 86 -18.35 2.18 22.76
N GLN A 87 -19.50 1.81 23.35
CA GLN A 87 -20.40 0.85 22.74
C GLN A 87 -20.98 1.37 21.41
N ASP A 88 -21.34 2.67 21.36
CA ASP A 88 -21.87 3.29 20.15
C ASP A 88 -20.82 3.31 19.01
N VAL A 89 -19.52 3.51 19.37
CA VAL A 89 -18.42 3.39 18.41
C VAL A 89 -18.31 1.96 17.86
N ILE A 90 -18.37 0.96 18.75
CA ILE A 90 -18.31 -0.45 18.34
C ILE A 90 -19.53 -0.81 17.46
N ASP A 91 -20.72 -0.36 17.84
CA ASP A 91 -21.94 -0.62 17.10
C ASP A 91 -21.91 0.06 15.73
N SER A 92 -21.41 1.29 15.62
CA SER A 92 -21.24 2.00 14.35
C SER A 92 -20.34 1.23 13.39
N VAL A 93 -19.19 0.72 13.85
CA VAL A 93 -18.28 -0.09 13.02
C VAL A 93 -18.91 -1.45 12.68
N THR A 94 -19.61 -2.07 13.64
CA THR A 94 -20.25 -3.37 13.42
C THR A 94 -21.37 -3.29 12.39
N ASN A 95 -22.11 -2.18 12.35
CA ASN A 95 -23.22 -1.94 11.43
C ASN A 95 -22.77 -1.38 10.06
N ASP A 96 -21.46 -1.19 9.84
CA ASP A 96 -20.88 -0.58 8.65
C ASP A 96 -21.30 0.90 8.45
N ASP A 97 -21.68 1.60 9.54
CA ASP A 97 -21.93 3.05 9.54
C ASP A 97 -20.61 3.84 9.56
N SER A 98 -19.52 3.23 10.05
CA SER A 98 -18.16 3.77 10.00
C SER A 98 -17.16 2.68 9.61
N GLU A 99 -16.14 3.05 8.85
CA GLU A 99 -15.07 2.12 8.43
C GLU A 99 -14.18 1.70 9.60
N ILE A 100 -13.91 2.63 10.52
CA ILE A 100 -13.13 2.39 11.73
C ILE A 100 -13.73 3.13 12.92
N GLY A 101 -13.43 2.63 14.11
CA GLY A 101 -13.75 3.28 15.38
C GLY A 101 -12.48 3.59 16.16
N ILE A 102 -12.39 4.76 16.76
CA ILE A 102 -11.26 5.20 17.55
C ILE A 102 -11.76 5.54 18.94
N VAL A 103 -11.13 4.94 19.93
CA VAL A 103 -11.42 5.21 21.35
C VAL A 103 -10.15 5.76 22.01
N ILE A 104 -10.23 6.98 22.48
CA ILE A 104 -9.18 7.65 23.21
C ILE A 104 -9.45 7.46 24.71
N ASP A 105 -8.41 7.03 25.44
CA ASP A 105 -8.51 6.79 26.88
C ASP A 105 -8.93 8.06 27.65
N ASP A 106 -9.80 7.93 28.64
CA ASP A 106 -10.30 9.06 29.43
C ASP A 106 -9.18 9.81 30.19
N LEU A 107 -8.08 9.15 30.48
CA LEU A 107 -6.91 9.75 31.11
C LEU A 107 -5.82 10.15 30.11
N PHE A 108 -6.10 10.09 28.81
CA PHE A 108 -5.12 10.30 27.74
C PHE A 108 -4.29 11.56 27.96
N GLN A 109 -4.94 12.72 28.03
CA GLN A 109 -4.24 14.01 28.18
C GLN A 109 -3.53 14.14 29.54
N GLN A 110 -4.13 13.61 30.60
CA GLN A 110 -3.49 13.62 31.92
C GLN A 110 -2.22 12.77 31.92
N ASN A 111 -2.29 11.57 31.37
CA ASN A 111 -1.13 10.68 31.27
C ASN A 111 0.00 11.32 30.44
N LEU A 112 -0.32 11.97 29.32
CA LEU A 112 0.68 12.68 28.52
C LEU A 112 1.35 13.80 29.33
N ASN A 113 0.58 14.61 30.05
CA ASN A 113 1.13 15.69 30.90
C ASN A 113 2.00 15.16 32.03
N ASP A 114 1.68 13.98 32.53
CA ASP A 114 2.45 13.29 33.58
C ASP A 114 3.65 12.48 33.03
N ASN A 115 3.94 12.59 31.74
CA ASN A 115 4.94 11.79 31.01
C ASN A 115 4.73 10.27 31.09
N ILE A 116 3.47 9.86 31.23
CA ILE A 116 3.05 8.45 31.21
C ILE A 116 2.55 8.12 29.79
N SER A 117 2.74 6.88 29.39
CA SER A 117 2.14 6.40 28.13
C SER A 117 0.63 6.32 28.23
N SER A 118 -0.07 6.70 27.17
CA SER A 118 -1.50 6.55 27.06
C SER A 118 -1.86 5.64 25.90
N SER A 119 -3.14 5.26 25.77
CA SER A 119 -3.59 4.33 24.74
C SER A 119 -4.68 4.93 23.87
N VAL A 120 -4.60 4.60 22.58
CA VAL A 120 -5.66 4.79 21.61
C VAL A 120 -6.02 3.42 21.08
N THR A 121 -7.31 3.08 21.09
CA THR A 121 -7.79 1.79 20.57
C THR A 121 -8.49 2.00 19.25
N ILE A 122 -8.06 1.28 18.22
CA ILE A 122 -8.67 1.30 16.88
C ILE A 122 -9.51 0.03 16.72
N TYR A 123 -10.81 0.21 16.47
CA TYR A 123 -11.74 -0.86 16.13
C TYR A 123 -11.94 -0.93 14.63
N SER A 124 -11.85 -2.10 14.05
CA SER A 124 -12.15 -2.35 12.64
C SER A 124 -12.81 -3.71 12.46
N LYS A 125 -13.74 -3.81 11.52
CA LYS A 125 -14.51 -5.05 11.28
C LYS A 125 -13.69 -6.11 10.56
N ASN A 126 -12.82 -5.71 9.66
CA ASN A 126 -11.90 -6.58 8.94
C ASN A 126 -10.45 -6.19 9.28
N ILE A 127 -9.64 -7.19 9.62
CA ILE A 127 -8.19 -7.00 9.77
C ILE A 127 -7.57 -6.96 8.36
N ASP A 128 -8.18 -6.19 7.46
CA ASP A 128 -7.60 -6.00 6.14
C ASP A 128 -6.38 -5.08 6.30
N THR A 129 -5.23 -5.67 6.02
CA THR A 129 -3.92 -5.00 6.01
C THR A 129 -3.89 -3.79 5.07
N PHE A 130 -4.95 -3.59 4.27
CA PHE A 130 -5.07 -2.56 3.25
C PHE A 130 -6.17 -1.52 3.52
N SER A 131 -6.72 -1.45 4.75
CA SER A 131 -7.68 -0.39 5.07
C SER A 131 -7.00 0.98 5.07
N GLN A 132 -7.31 1.80 4.08
CA GLN A 132 -6.77 3.16 3.98
C GLN A 132 -7.24 4.06 5.12
N ALA A 133 -8.48 3.89 5.61
CA ALA A 133 -8.99 4.61 6.76
C ALA A 133 -8.12 4.36 8.01
N LYS A 134 -7.76 3.09 8.24
CA LYS A 134 -6.87 2.71 9.35
C LYS A 134 -5.48 3.31 9.18
N SER A 135 -4.89 3.21 7.98
CA SER A 135 -3.56 3.78 7.71
C SER A 135 -3.52 5.29 7.93
N LEU A 136 -4.54 6.01 7.45
CA LEU A 136 -4.66 7.46 7.69
C LEU A 136 -4.78 7.79 9.17
N ALA A 137 -5.55 7.00 9.94
CA ALA A 137 -5.68 7.18 11.37
C ALA A 137 -4.35 6.91 12.10
N GLU A 138 -3.65 5.84 11.73
CA GLU A 138 -2.33 5.51 12.28
C GLU A 138 -1.31 6.61 11.96
N ASP A 139 -1.28 7.13 10.73
CA ASP A 139 -0.39 8.24 10.34
C ASP A 139 -0.62 9.51 11.19
N ILE A 140 -1.90 9.81 11.53
CA ILE A 140 -2.24 10.96 12.38
C ILE A 140 -1.76 10.72 13.81
N ILE A 141 -1.99 9.51 14.35
CA ILE A 141 -1.56 9.13 15.70
C ILE A 141 -0.03 9.16 15.79
N ASP A 142 0.66 8.60 14.82
CA ASP A 142 2.12 8.58 14.77
C ASP A 142 2.71 10.00 14.66
N SER A 143 2.09 10.86 13.85
CA SER A 143 2.47 12.27 13.77
C SER A 143 2.32 12.97 15.12
N TYR A 144 1.19 12.75 15.80
CA TYR A 144 0.94 13.32 17.13
C TYR A 144 1.93 12.77 18.17
N GLU A 145 2.20 11.46 18.15
CA GLU A 145 3.20 10.84 19.02
C GLU A 145 4.59 11.43 18.81
N ASN A 146 4.98 11.67 17.59
CA ASN A 146 6.27 12.29 17.27
C ASN A 146 6.36 13.73 17.77
N ASP A 147 5.28 14.53 17.64
CA ASP A 147 5.20 15.88 18.19
C ASP A 147 5.38 15.85 19.72
N GLU A 148 4.63 14.99 20.42
CA GLU A 148 4.71 14.81 21.88
C GLU A 148 6.09 14.32 22.34
N ARG A 149 6.69 13.40 21.58
CA ARG A 149 8.04 12.89 21.83
C ARG A 149 9.08 14.00 21.75
N SER A 150 9.01 14.79 20.69
CA SER A 150 9.93 15.92 20.48
C SER A 150 9.80 16.97 21.59
N GLU A 151 8.56 17.27 22.04
CA GLU A 151 8.31 18.18 23.14
C GLU A 151 8.90 17.67 24.46
N ARG A 152 8.68 16.38 24.77
CA ARG A 152 9.26 15.75 25.97
C ARG A 152 10.79 15.77 25.96
N LEU A 153 11.42 15.44 24.82
CA LEU A 153 12.87 15.48 24.69
C LEU A 153 13.41 16.91 24.90
N SER A 154 12.78 17.88 24.25
CA SER A 154 13.15 19.29 24.40
C SER A 154 13.05 19.76 25.84
N SER A 155 12.01 19.35 26.57
CA SER A 155 11.82 19.68 28.00
C SER A 155 12.94 19.14 28.88
N LEU A 156 13.57 18.04 28.48
CA LEU A 156 14.69 17.40 29.15
C LEU A 156 16.07 17.90 28.64
N ASN A 157 16.10 18.86 27.70
CA ASN A 157 17.29 19.28 26.94
C ASN A 157 18.00 18.10 26.24
N LEU A 158 17.23 17.17 25.71
CA LEU A 158 17.70 16.04 24.92
C LEU A 158 17.28 16.25 23.47
N ASP A 159 18.17 15.90 22.55
CA ASP A 159 17.88 15.90 21.13
C ASP A 159 17.34 14.53 20.66
N GLU A 160 16.70 14.47 19.50
CA GLU A 160 16.19 13.23 18.91
C GLU A 160 17.29 12.18 18.69
N GLU A 161 18.53 12.61 18.47
CA GLU A 161 19.70 11.73 18.39
C GLU A 161 19.92 10.89 19.65
N PHE A 162 19.40 11.34 20.81
CA PHE A 162 19.47 10.57 22.06
C PHE A 162 18.68 9.28 21.99
N ILE A 163 17.52 9.27 21.30
CA ILE A 163 16.67 8.08 21.14
C ILE A 163 16.94 7.36 19.83
N ASN A 164 17.44 8.08 18.82
CA ASN A 164 17.79 7.54 17.51
C ASN A 164 19.29 7.72 17.25
N PRO A 165 20.17 6.94 17.94
CA PRO A 165 21.61 7.11 17.85
C PRO A 165 22.22 6.66 16.52
N ILE A 166 21.43 6.12 15.62
CA ILE A 166 21.87 5.64 14.31
C ILE A 166 20.93 6.23 13.25
N ASP A 167 21.49 7.05 12.38
CA ASP A 167 20.79 7.52 11.17
C ASP A 167 21.04 6.53 10.03
N ILE A 168 19.97 5.95 9.51
CA ILE A 168 20.06 5.02 8.39
C ILE A 168 19.85 5.81 7.10
N ILE A 169 20.94 6.00 6.38
CA ILE A 169 20.90 6.63 5.05
C ILE A 169 20.82 5.52 4.01
N GLU A 170 19.69 5.40 3.36
CA GLU A 170 19.50 4.49 2.23
C GLU A 170 19.77 5.25 0.92
N GLU A 171 20.81 4.84 0.21
CA GLU A 171 21.08 5.32 -1.14
C GLU A 171 20.73 4.22 -2.15
N ASP A 172 19.70 4.44 -2.94
CA ASP A 172 19.39 3.55 -4.06
C ASP A 172 20.36 3.84 -5.23
N LEU A 173 21.33 2.95 -5.41
CA LEU A 173 22.30 3.02 -6.50
C LEU A 173 21.77 2.40 -7.80
N THR A 174 20.52 1.94 -7.79
CA THR A 174 19.90 1.34 -8.98
C THR A 174 19.60 2.42 -10.00
N THR A 175 20.19 2.32 -11.18
CA THR A 175 19.84 3.21 -12.28
C THR A 175 18.42 2.89 -12.80
N GLU A 176 17.73 3.88 -13.35
CA GLU A 176 16.39 3.68 -13.97
C GLU A 176 16.39 2.53 -15.00
N LYS A 177 17.51 2.34 -15.70
CA LYS A 177 17.69 1.28 -16.67
C LYS A 177 17.80 -0.11 -16.02
N GLU A 178 18.47 -0.20 -14.89
CA GLU A 178 18.60 -1.44 -14.11
C GLU A 178 17.28 -1.79 -13.43
N ALA A 179 16.58 -0.81 -12.86
CA ALA A 179 15.26 -1.00 -12.28
C ALA A 179 14.27 -1.53 -13.33
N ALA A 180 14.21 -0.89 -14.50
CA ALA A 180 13.40 -1.35 -15.61
C ALA A 180 13.84 -2.74 -16.09
N GLY A 181 15.15 -2.99 -16.21
CA GLY A 181 15.71 -4.28 -16.62
C GLY A 181 15.37 -5.41 -15.66
N SER A 182 15.42 -5.17 -14.35
CA SER A 182 15.06 -6.13 -13.31
C SER A 182 13.56 -6.45 -13.36
N PHE A 183 12.71 -5.43 -13.47
CA PHE A 183 11.26 -5.60 -13.58
C PHE A 183 10.87 -6.42 -14.82
N PHE A 184 11.34 -6.02 -15.99
CA PHE A 184 11.06 -6.74 -17.23
C PHE A 184 11.73 -8.12 -17.27
N GLY A 185 12.93 -8.26 -16.72
CA GLY A 185 13.64 -9.53 -16.63
C GLY A 185 12.89 -10.55 -15.78
N GLY A 186 12.35 -10.14 -14.63
CA GLY A 186 11.54 -10.99 -13.75
C GLY A 186 10.24 -11.45 -14.44
N ILE A 187 9.55 -10.54 -15.09
CA ILE A 187 8.32 -10.84 -15.84
C ILE A 187 8.60 -11.81 -17.00
N LEU A 188 9.63 -11.54 -17.80
CA LEU A 188 10.01 -12.42 -18.91
C LEU A 188 10.42 -13.80 -18.44
N ALA A 189 11.20 -13.90 -17.35
CA ALA A 189 11.59 -15.18 -16.77
C ALA A 189 10.37 -15.99 -16.30
N PHE A 190 9.41 -15.33 -15.62
CA PHE A 190 8.16 -15.97 -15.20
C PHE A 190 7.37 -16.53 -16.39
N PHE A 191 7.18 -15.72 -17.44
CA PHE A 191 6.47 -16.18 -18.62
C PHE A 191 7.21 -17.27 -19.39
N PHE A 192 8.54 -17.23 -19.41
CA PHE A 192 9.34 -18.27 -20.03
C PHE A 192 9.16 -19.62 -19.28
N VAL A 193 9.20 -19.61 -17.97
CA VAL A 193 8.96 -20.81 -17.14
C VAL A 193 7.54 -21.35 -17.36
N MET A 194 6.53 -20.46 -17.33
CA MET A 194 5.14 -20.84 -17.61
C MET A 194 4.98 -21.46 -19.01
N TYR A 195 5.66 -20.88 -19.99
CA TYR A 195 5.65 -21.39 -21.37
C TYR A 195 6.27 -22.80 -21.47
N VAL A 196 7.41 -23.03 -20.82
CA VAL A 196 8.06 -24.34 -20.80
C VAL A 196 7.15 -25.39 -20.15
N ILE A 197 6.51 -25.05 -19.04
CA ILE A 197 5.60 -25.97 -18.33
C ILE A 197 4.36 -26.30 -19.19
N THR A 198 3.75 -25.29 -19.80
CA THR A 198 2.51 -25.50 -20.60
C THR A 198 2.79 -26.07 -22.01
N GLY A 199 3.97 -25.83 -22.56
CA GLY A 199 4.37 -26.36 -23.88
C GLY A 199 4.88 -27.81 -23.83
N SER A 200 5.11 -28.37 -22.63
CA SER A 200 5.52 -29.75 -22.46
C SER A 200 4.37 -30.76 -22.26
N MET A 201 3.12 -30.26 -22.24
CA MET A 201 1.89 -31.07 -22.28
C MET A 201 1.33 -31.11 -23.69
#